data_b57a561cfa1b330727368a6adca4ef87
#
_entry.id   b57a561cfa1b330727368a6adca4ef87
#
_cell.length_a   1.000
_cell.length_b   1.000
_cell.length_c   1.000
_cell.angle_alpha   90.00
_cell.angle_beta   90.00
_cell.angle_gamma   90.00
#
_symmetry.space_group_name_H-M   'P 1'
#
loop_
_entity.id
_entity.type
_entity.pdbx_description
1 polymer ?
#
loop_
_entity_poly.entity_id
_entity_poly.type
_entity_poly.pdbx_seq_one_letter_code
_entity_poly.pdbx_strand_id
1 'polypeptide(L)'
;MPPSRTGEWFPWAVSAIAKESVLSGNEFMNAEIDVRGLKQLVHLLNVSADLVPNQSVSSLVTPIMYEQFPYQESIYEELARTHALLVHNEPGQTPIQWEDLLGIGLDEAIRGSMVLHAWVMANAGRFDPGILDMAHFQQVYKEHAPRQELERTASLLIANIPELRKARLDADERARVPERLERYGFNPLKSTPFVDLGTKGIWAPQSMFVSRAFTGPNLYYRGIRKWGTAYADGLGDRTQRYVGRQLALMEGIKLYPEIEYKKSHHSVDWLWVSDSAVILVECKAARLTLDAQAGGDSLVTVMERYLGAARRQIDTTARLIRDGHRAFDDIPKDRPIVGVVTTAEQFYPAGTPFSGFDSSGMVPVTNISLRDLEYLVGMSESEAAEMVIDHAHPEGEGGRFGGAFSDDVRKRRNPILKEAWDNFESLAKRIRRGSP
;
A
#
# COMPACT_ATOMS: atom_id res chain seq x y z
N MET A 1 -20.67 -6.80 -6.05
CA MET A 1 -21.09 -6.76 -7.47
C MET A 1 -21.78 -8.05 -7.80
N PRO A 2 -22.93 -8.08 -8.48
CA PRO A 2 -23.44 -9.32 -9.02
C PRO A 2 -22.39 -9.90 -9.97
N PRO A 3 -22.23 -11.23 -10.07
CA PRO A 3 -21.31 -11.82 -11.03
C PRO A 3 -21.76 -11.37 -12.42
N SER A 4 -20.94 -10.50 -13.03
CA SER A 4 -21.16 -10.10 -14.39
C SER A 4 -21.02 -11.34 -15.26
N ARG A 5 -21.96 -11.57 -16.17
CA ARG A 5 -21.86 -12.61 -17.20
C ARG A 5 -20.66 -12.42 -18.16
N THR A 6 -19.77 -11.51 -17.83
CA THR A 6 -18.56 -11.13 -18.58
C THR A 6 -17.32 -11.45 -17.73
N GLY A 7 -17.17 -12.71 -17.29
CA GLY A 7 -16.02 -13.21 -16.49
C GLY A 7 -14.65 -13.10 -17.16
N GLU A 8 -14.45 -12.17 -18.09
CA GLU A 8 -13.23 -12.05 -18.89
C GLU A 8 -12.47 -10.72 -18.69
N TRP A 9 -13.03 -9.76 -17.90
CA TRP A 9 -12.45 -8.44 -17.75
C TRP A 9 -11.91 -8.21 -16.33
N PHE A 10 -10.67 -8.55 -16.14
CA PHE A 10 -10.00 -8.27 -14.87
C PHE A 10 -9.61 -6.78 -14.79
N PRO A 11 -9.80 -6.09 -13.66
CA PRO A 11 -9.46 -4.69 -13.49
C PRO A 11 -8.02 -4.35 -13.87
N TRP A 12 -7.08 -5.24 -13.58
CA TRP A 12 -5.68 -5.05 -13.96
C TRP A 12 -5.45 -5.11 -15.47
N ALA A 13 -6.14 -5.97 -16.21
CA ALA A 13 -6.03 -6.05 -17.66
C ALA A 13 -6.55 -4.76 -18.32
N VAL A 14 -7.70 -4.25 -17.87
CA VAL A 14 -8.22 -2.95 -18.33
C VAL A 14 -7.24 -1.83 -18.03
N SER A 15 -6.65 -1.83 -16.83
CA SER A 15 -5.65 -0.83 -16.44
C SER A 15 -4.38 -0.89 -17.31
N ALA A 16 -3.90 -2.11 -17.62
CA ALA A 16 -2.73 -2.29 -18.46
C ALA A 16 -2.99 -1.83 -19.90
N ILE A 17 -4.16 -2.19 -20.48
CA ILE A 17 -4.56 -1.73 -21.81
C ILE A 17 -4.68 -0.21 -21.85
N ALA A 18 -5.32 0.41 -20.84
CA ALA A 18 -5.45 1.86 -20.75
C ALA A 18 -4.09 2.54 -20.69
N LYS A 19 -3.17 1.99 -19.85
CA LYS A 19 -1.78 2.47 -19.75
C LYS A 19 -1.10 2.43 -21.12
N GLU A 20 -1.09 1.27 -21.78
CA GLU A 20 -0.43 1.12 -23.08
C GLU A 20 -1.08 2.00 -24.16
N SER A 21 -2.41 2.15 -24.16
CA SER A 21 -3.12 3.03 -25.09
C SER A 21 -2.70 4.49 -24.92
N VAL A 22 -2.53 4.97 -23.70
CA VAL A 22 -2.07 6.34 -23.40
C VAL A 22 -0.61 6.55 -23.78
N LEU A 23 0.25 5.56 -23.47
CA LEU A 23 1.69 5.70 -23.64
C LEU A 23 2.14 5.51 -25.10
N SER A 24 1.61 4.49 -25.77
CA SER A 24 2.06 4.03 -27.09
C SER A 24 1.04 4.27 -28.21
N GLY A 25 -0.22 4.59 -27.83
CA GLY A 25 -1.28 4.85 -28.79
C GLY A 25 -1.02 6.10 -29.64
N ASN A 26 -1.58 6.11 -30.84
CA ASN A 26 -1.62 7.30 -31.70
C ASN A 26 -3.06 7.80 -31.84
N GLU A 27 -3.21 9.09 -32.14
CA GLU A 27 -4.51 9.74 -32.27
C GLU A 27 -4.99 9.83 -33.73
N PHE A 28 -4.30 9.14 -34.65
CA PHE A 28 -4.58 9.25 -36.09
C PHE A 28 -5.79 8.45 -36.54
N MET A 29 -6.24 7.49 -35.75
CA MET A 29 -7.38 6.64 -36.06
C MET A 29 -8.53 6.84 -35.09
N ASN A 30 -9.70 7.19 -35.59
CA ASN A 30 -10.96 7.24 -34.86
C ASN A 30 -11.61 5.84 -34.88
N ALA A 31 -10.96 4.85 -34.28
CA ALA A 31 -11.49 3.49 -34.22
C ALA A 31 -12.30 3.29 -32.95
N GLU A 32 -13.56 2.91 -33.10
CA GLU A 32 -14.35 2.37 -31.99
C GLU A 32 -13.93 0.91 -31.74
N ILE A 33 -13.65 0.58 -30.51
CA ILE A 33 -13.32 -0.80 -30.14
C ILE A 33 -14.58 -1.43 -29.55
N ASP A 34 -15.06 -2.46 -30.22
CA ASP A 34 -16.15 -3.29 -29.72
C ASP A 34 -15.63 -4.32 -28.68
N VAL A 35 -16.55 -5.08 -28.10
CA VAL A 35 -16.23 -6.13 -27.11
C VAL A 35 -15.28 -7.19 -27.69
N ARG A 36 -15.36 -7.49 -28.99
CA ARG A 36 -14.48 -8.45 -29.65
C ARG A 36 -13.06 -7.92 -29.78
N GLY A 37 -12.92 -6.65 -30.19
CA GLY A 37 -11.62 -5.99 -30.26
C GLY A 37 -10.94 -5.90 -28.88
N LEU A 38 -11.73 -5.58 -27.84
CA LEU A 38 -11.21 -5.52 -26.47
C LEU A 38 -10.75 -6.92 -25.99
N LYS A 39 -11.49 -7.99 -26.31
CA LYS A 39 -11.05 -9.38 -26.03
C LYS A 39 -9.73 -9.71 -26.71
N GLN A 40 -9.53 -9.28 -27.95
CA GLN A 40 -8.28 -9.45 -28.66
C GLN A 40 -7.13 -8.71 -27.98
N LEU A 41 -7.35 -7.48 -27.50
CA LEU A 41 -6.32 -6.74 -26.74
C LEU A 41 -5.94 -7.43 -25.44
N VAL A 42 -6.91 -7.95 -24.68
CA VAL A 42 -6.62 -8.74 -23.47
C VAL A 42 -5.84 -10.00 -23.80
N HIS A 43 -6.21 -10.68 -24.88
CA HIS A 43 -5.46 -11.86 -25.31
C HIS A 43 -4.01 -11.51 -25.69
N LEU A 44 -3.80 -10.47 -26.49
CA LEU A 44 -2.46 -9.98 -26.85
C LEU A 44 -1.65 -9.59 -25.60
N LEU A 45 -2.27 -8.90 -24.65
CA LEU A 45 -1.63 -8.55 -23.38
C LEU A 45 -1.13 -9.78 -22.61
N ASN A 46 -1.90 -10.86 -22.61
CA ASN A 46 -1.55 -12.09 -21.90
C ASN A 46 -0.49 -12.93 -22.64
N VAL A 47 -0.50 -12.91 -23.97
CA VAL A 47 0.45 -13.66 -24.80
C VAL A 47 1.80 -12.94 -24.91
N SER A 48 1.81 -11.61 -24.85
CA SER A 48 3.02 -10.80 -24.96
C SER A 48 3.89 -10.79 -23.68
N ALA A 49 3.51 -11.57 -22.67
CA ALA A 49 4.38 -11.83 -21.52
C ALA A 49 5.53 -12.76 -21.97
N ASP A 50 6.48 -12.19 -22.68
CA ASP A 50 7.67 -12.93 -23.13
C ASP A 50 8.42 -13.47 -21.92
N LEU A 51 8.42 -14.81 -21.80
CA LEU A 51 9.27 -15.51 -20.87
C LEU A 51 10.72 -15.34 -21.35
N VAL A 52 11.43 -14.39 -20.73
CA VAL A 52 12.83 -14.20 -21.05
C VAL A 52 13.62 -15.41 -20.55
N PRO A 53 14.37 -16.11 -21.40
CA PRO A 53 15.20 -17.23 -20.96
C PRO A 53 16.13 -16.82 -19.81
N ASN A 54 16.29 -17.69 -18.82
CA ASN A 54 17.15 -17.51 -17.63
C ASN A 54 16.66 -16.50 -16.57
N GLN A 55 15.40 -16.12 -16.56
CA GLN A 55 14.85 -15.37 -15.41
C GLN A 55 14.56 -16.30 -14.23
N SER A 56 14.80 -15.79 -13.01
CA SER A 56 14.37 -16.49 -11.80
C SER A 56 12.83 -16.48 -11.72
N VAL A 57 12.26 -17.49 -11.05
CA VAL A 57 10.80 -17.55 -10.84
C VAL A 57 10.30 -16.31 -10.12
N SER A 58 11.08 -15.77 -9.16
CA SER A 58 10.72 -14.55 -8.46
C SER A 58 10.64 -13.33 -9.39
N SER A 59 11.56 -13.20 -10.34
CA SER A 59 11.52 -12.11 -11.33
C SER A 59 10.31 -12.19 -12.26
N LEU A 60 9.79 -13.38 -12.53
CA LEU A 60 8.59 -13.58 -13.34
C LEU A 60 7.30 -13.32 -12.55
N VAL A 61 7.24 -13.76 -11.30
CA VAL A 61 6.02 -13.74 -10.50
C VAL A 61 5.82 -12.38 -9.79
N THR A 62 6.90 -11.73 -9.38
CA THR A 62 6.84 -10.44 -8.66
C THR A 62 6.03 -9.38 -9.40
N PRO A 63 6.29 -9.06 -10.69
CA PRO A 63 5.54 -8.03 -11.39
C PRO A 63 4.06 -8.36 -11.53
N ILE A 64 3.72 -9.64 -11.69
CA ILE A 64 2.33 -10.11 -11.75
C ILE A 64 1.64 -9.84 -10.40
N MET A 65 2.31 -10.14 -9.29
CA MET A 65 1.77 -9.88 -7.95
C MET A 65 1.51 -8.38 -7.72
N TYR A 66 2.47 -7.51 -8.08
CA TYR A 66 2.32 -6.05 -7.95
C TYR A 66 1.33 -5.44 -8.95
N GLU A 67 1.07 -6.11 -10.07
CA GLU A 67 0.05 -5.70 -11.02
C GLU A 67 -1.36 -6.10 -10.54
N GLN A 68 -1.54 -7.30 -9.98
CA GLN A 68 -2.86 -7.89 -9.76
C GLN A 68 -3.38 -7.79 -8.33
N PHE A 69 -2.54 -8.05 -7.32
CA PHE A 69 -3.00 -8.16 -5.94
C PHE A 69 -3.56 -6.87 -5.34
N PRO A 70 -3.06 -5.67 -5.67
CA PRO A 70 -3.67 -4.44 -5.17
C PRO A 70 -5.16 -4.31 -5.50
N TYR A 71 -5.64 -4.90 -6.59
CA TYR A 71 -7.07 -4.86 -6.94
C TYR A 71 -7.95 -5.74 -6.05
N GLN A 72 -7.36 -6.62 -5.26
CA GLN A 72 -8.06 -7.46 -4.29
C GLN A 72 -8.14 -6.79 -2.91
N GLU A 73 -7.48 -5.65 -2.73
CA GLU A 73 -7.43 -4.93 -1.46
C GLU A 73 -8.56 -3.92 -1.36
N SER A 74 -9.09 -3.76 -0.14
CA SER A 74 -10.14 -2.77 0.14
C SER A 74 -9.57 -1.35 0.05
N ILE A 75 -10.07 -0.55 -0.89
CA ILE A 75 -9.70 0.86 -1.00
C ILE A 75 -10.06 1.64 0.26
N TYR A 76 -11.13 1.26 0.94
CA TYR A 76 -11.57 1.92 2.15
C TYR A 76 -10.60 1.71 3.31
N GLU A 77 -10.09 0.48 3.49
CA GLU A 77 -9.05 0.20 4.49
C GLU A 77 -7.75 0.92 4.16
N GLU A 78 -7.38 0.95 2.87
CA GLU A 78 -6.18 1.61 2.40
C GLU A 78 -6.21 3.13 2.66
N LEU A 79 -7.35 3.78 2.41
CA LEU A 79 -7.55 5.21 2.73
C LEU A 79 -7.58 5.46 4.24
N ALA A 80 -8.24 4.62 5.02
CA ALA A 80 -8.27 4.73 6.48
C ALA A 80 -6.87 4.57 7.08
N ARG A 81 -6.10 3.58 6.61
CA ARG A 81 -4.69 3.39 7.00
C ARG A 81 -3.84 4.60 6.61
N THR A 82 -4.04 5.14 5.42
CA THR A 82 -3.34 6.34 4.96
C THR A 82 -3.61 7.53 5.89
N HIS A 83 -4.88 7.74 6.26
CA HIS A 83 -5.23 8.77 7.24
C HIS A 83 -4.58 8.52 8.60
N ALA A 84 -4.65 7.30 9.12
CA ALA A 84 -4.09 6.93 10.43
C ALA A 84 -2.56 7.06 10.49
N LEU A 85 -1.86 6.91 9.35
CA LEU A 85 -0.40 7.02 9.26
C LEU A 85 0.08 8.43 8.94
N LEU A 86 -0.62 9.13 8.03
CA LEU A 86 -0.08 10.31 7.35
C LEU A 86 -0.81 11.61 7.69
N VAL A 87 -2.04 11.52 8.23
CA VAL A 87 -2.82 12.68 8.69
C VAL A 87 -2.84 12.77 10.21
N HIS A 88 -3.09 11.64 10.88
CA HIS A 88 -3.05 11.58 12.34
C HIS A 88 -1.61 11.84 12.84
N ASN A 89 -1.49 12.68 13.85
CA ASN A 89 -0.21 12.99 14.49
C ASN A 89 -0.28 12.63 15.97
N GLU A 90 0.66 11.80 16.41
CA GLU A 90 0.83 11.49 17.83
C GLU A 90 1.66 12.58 18.54
N PRO A 91 1.58 12.67 19.86
CA PRO A 91 2.42 13.60 20.62
C PRO A 91 3.91 13.41 20.29
N GLY A 92 4.57 14.52 19.95
CA GLY A 92 5.99 14.53 19.58
C GLY A 92 6.30 14.22 18.11
N GLN A 93 5.30 13.91 17.31
CA GLN A 93 5.50 13.76 15.85
C GLN A 93 5.43 15.12 15.14
N THR A 94 6.32 15.31 14.18
CA THR A 94 6.26 16.47 13.28
C THR A 94 5.17 16.24 12.22
N PRO A 95 4.17 17.12 12.09
CA PRO A 95 3.18 17.05 11.04
C PRO A 95 3.81 17.12 9.64
N ILE A 96 3.31 16.31 8.71
CA ILE A 96 3.70 16.41 7.31
C ILE A 96 2.91 17.54 6.68
N GLN A 97 3.60 18.49 6.05
CA GLN A 97 3.00 19.68 5.44
C GLN A 97 2.45 19.35 4.04
N TRP A 98 1.33 18.59 4.00
CA TRP A 98 0.74 18.14 2.74
C TRP A 98 0.31 19.27 1.83
N GLU A 99 -0.05 20.43 2.39
CA GLU A 99 -0.41 21.64 1.67
C GLU A 99 0.73 22.12 0.76
N ASP A 100 1.99 21.93 1.17
CA ASP A 100 3.17 22.27 0.35
C ASP A 100 3.31 21.38 -0.90
N LEU A 101 2.71 20.22 -0.89
CA LEU A 101 2.76 19.28 -2.00
C LEU A 101 1.48 19.26 -2.82
N LEU A 102 0.32 19.33 -2.14
CA LEU A 102 -0.99 19.15 -2.75
C LEU A 102 -1.72 20.49 -2.95
N GLY A 103 -1.35 21.52 -2.18
CA GLY A 103 -2.07 22.78 -2.11
C GLY A 103 -3.37 22.74 -1.31
N ILE A 104 -3.64 21.57 -0.69
CA ILE A 104 -4.72 21.29 0.27
C ILE A 104 -4.22 20.25 1.26
N GLY A 105 -4.92 20.06 2.38
CA GLY A 105 -4.65 19.00 3.34
C GLY A 105 -4.84 17.61 2.71
N LEU A 106 -4.12 16.62 3.23
CA LEU A 106 -4.25 15.25 2.72
C LEU A 106 -5.64 14.66 3.00
N ASP A 107 -6.22 14.95 4.16
CA ASP A 107 -7.60 14.56 4.50
C ASP A 107 -8.63 15.18 3.54
N GLU A 108 -8.42 16.43 3.13
CA GLU A 108 -9.23 17.12 2.11
C GLU A 108 -9.10 16.44 0.74
N ALA A 109 -7.86 16.13 0.34
CA ALA A 109 -7.60 15.43 -0.93
C ALA A 109 -8.21 14.00 -0.95
N ILE A 110 -8.10 13.26 0.15
CA ILE A 110 -8.74 11.94 0.29
C ILE A 110 -10.26 12.08 0.16
N ARG A 111 -10.88 12.99 0.90
CA ARG A 111 -12.33 13.24 0.86
C ARG A 111 -12.80 13.64 -0.53
N GLY A 112 -12.11 14.60 -1.16
CA GLY A 112 -12.40 15.04 -2.53
C GLY A 112 -12.29 13.88 -3.53
N SER A 113 -11.26 13.05 -3.40
CA SER A 113 -11.06 11.89 -4.28
C SER A 113 -12.17 10.84 -4.14
N MET A 114 -12.72 10.64 -2.95
CA MET A 114 -13.85 9.73 -2.74
C MET A 114 -15.12 10.23 -3.44
N VAL A 115 -15.40 11.54 -3.38
CA VAL A 115 -16.54 12.14 -4.10
C VAL A 115 -16.37 11.99 -5.59
N LEU A 116 -15.18 12.30 -6.12
CA LEU A 116 -14.87 12.16 -7.54
C LEU A 116 -14.91 10.70 -8.00
N HIS A 117 -14.43 9.76 -7.19
CA HIS A 117 -14.53 8.32 -7.46
C HIS A 117 -16.01 7.88 -7.57
N ALA A 118 -16.83 8.25 -6.58
CA ALA A 118 -18.27 7.93 -6.64
C ALA A 118 -18.94 8.49 -7.89
N TRP A 119 -18.57 9.70 -8.30
CA TRP A 119 -19.07 10.30 -9.52
C TRP A 119 -18.69 9.50 -10.77
N VAL A 120 -17.40 9.20 -10.97
CA VAL A 120 -16.94 8.49 -12.19
C VAL A 120 -17.45 7.06 -12.25
N MET A 121 -17.66 6.41 -11.08
CA MET A 121 -18.32 5.11 -11.04
C MET A 121 -19.75 5.17 -11.55
N ALA A 122 -20.49 6.23 -11.24
CA ALA A 122 -21.86 6.44 -11.70
C ALA A 122 -21.93 6.88 -13.18
N ASN A 123 -20.84 7.43 -13.74
CA ASN A 123 -20.80 8.02 -15.08
C ASN A 123 -19.81 7.29 -16.02
N ALA A 124 -19.64 5.99 -15.85
CA ALA A 124 -18.80 5.13 -16.69
C ALA A 124 -17.37 5.67 -16.93
N GLY A 125 -16.78 6.30 -15.91
CA GLY A 125 -15.43 6.86 -15.96
C GLY A 125 -15.35 8.30 -16.49
N ARG A 126 -16.45 8.89 -16.96
CA ARG A 126 -16.44 10.27 -17.49
C ARG A 126 -16.44 11.30 -16.37
N PHE A 127 -15.56 12.26 -16.50
CA PHE A 127 -15.52 13.46 -15.66
C PHE A 127 -15.69 14.71 -16.54
N ASP A 128 -16.61 15.59 -16.14
CA ASP A 128 -16.80 16.89 -16.74
C ASP A 128 -16.69 17.93 -15.61
N PRO A 129 -15.70 18.84 -15.61
CA PRO A 129 -15.58 19.88 -14.60
C PRO A 129 -16.85 20.73 -14.42
N GLY A 130 -17.65 20.89 -15.46
CA GLY A 130 -18.94 21.62 -15.42
C GLY A 130 -19.98 21.00 -14.48
N ILE A 131 -19.80 19.73 -14.07
CA ILE A 131 -20.67 19.11 -13.05
C ILE A 131 -20.62 19.85 -11.72
N LEU A 132 -19.49 20.46 -11.42
CA LEU A 132 -19.29 21.23 -10.17
C LEU A 132 -20.20 22.47 -10.11
N ASP A 133 -20.75 22.91 -11.23
CA ASP A 133 -21.72 24.01 -11.32
C ASP A 133 -23.19 23.53 -11.23
N MET A 134 -23.43 22.23 -11.28
CA MET A 134 -24.79 21.69 -11.25
C MET A 134 -25.44 21.83 -9.88
N ALA A 135 -26.76 22.10 -9.87
CA ALA A 135 -27.52 22.35 -8.64
C ALA A 135 -27.41 21.22 -7.59
N HIS A 136 -27.37 19.95 -8.01
CA HIS A 136 -27.25 18.83 -7.08
C HIS A 136 -25.89 18.77 -6.37
N PHE A 137 -24.82 19.32 -6.95
CA PHE A 137 -23.53 19.45 -6.26
C PHE A 137 -23.58 20.44 -5.10
N GLN A 138 -24.53 21.34 -5.05
CA GLN A 138 -24.72 22.22 -3.88
C GLN A 138 -24.96 21.41 -2.58
N GLN A 139 -25.63 20.26 -2.69
CA GLN A 139 -25.79 19.36 -1.55
C GLN A 139 -24.50 18.62 -1.22
N VAL A 140 -23.75 18.16 -2.23
CA VAL A 140 -22.44 17.54 -2.05
C VAL A 140 -21.49 18.49 -1.31
N TYR A 141 -21.48 19.77 -1.67
CA TYR A 141 -20.66 20.79 -1.00
C TYR A 141 -21.02 20.96 0.48
N LYS A 142 -22.30 20.88 0.78
CA LYS A 142 -22.78 21.01 2.18
C LYS A 142 -22.57 19.75 3.02
N GLU A 143 -22.53 18.60 2.39
CA GLU A 143 -22.56 17.31 3.09
C GLU A 143 -21.23 16.59 3.10
N HIS A 144 -20.41 16.76 2.07
CA HIS A 144 -19.26 15.91 1.85
C HIS A 144 -17.94 16.68 1.71
N ALA A 145 -17.82 17.58 0.75
CA ALA A 145 -16.59 18.31 0.50
C ALA A 145 -16.89 19.70 -0.10
N PRO A 146 -16.27 20.79 0.40
CA PRO A 146 -16.37 22.11 -0.20
C PRO A 146 -15.96 22.10 -1.69
N ARG A 147 -16.55 23.01 -2.46
CA ARG A 147 -16.26 23.17 -3.89
C ARG A 147 -14.75 23.30 -4.17
N GLN A 148 -14.08 24.15 -3.42
CA GLN A 148 -12.65 24.41 -3.58
C GLN A 148 -11.80 23.15 -3.39
N GLU A 149 -12.14 22.29 -2.45
CA GLU A 149 -11.46 21.00 -2.25
C GLU A 149 -11.63 20.09 -3.46
N LEU A 150 -12.87 20.00 -4.01
CA LEU A 150 -13.15 19.18 -5.19
C LEU A 150 -12.42 19.70 -6.43
N GLU A 151 -12.45 21.00 -6.69
CA GLU A 151 -11.72 21.62 -7.79
C GLU A 151 -10.22 21.39 -7.69
N ARG A 152 -9.65 21.58 -6.49
CA ARG A 152 -8.23 21.34 -6.26
C ARG A 152 -7.88 19.87 -6.40
N THR A 153 -8.66 18.97 -5.80
CA THR A 153 -8.46 17.52 -5.93
C THR A 153 -8.53 17.10 -7.39
N ALA A 154 -9.54 17.54 -8.13
CA ALA A 154 -9.66 17.26 -9.56
C ALA A 154 -8.42 17.73 -10.35
N SER A 155 -7.95 18.95 -10.09
CA SER A 155 -6.77 19.50 -10.77
C SER A 155 -5.50 18.69 -10.51
N LEU A 156 -5.38 18.03 -9.35
CA LEU A 156 -4.24 17.16 -9.01
C LEU A 156 -4.29 15.81 -9.73
N LEU A 157 -5.46 15.42 -10.22
CA LEU A 157 -5.73 14.11 -10.81
C LEU A 157 -5.81 14.12 -12.33
N ILE A 158 -5.89 15.31 -12.97
CA ILE A 158 -6.02 15.46 -14.42
C ILE A 158 -4.64 15.67 -15.06
N ALA A 159 -4.40 14.95 -16.15
CA ALA A 159 -3.26 15.18 -17.03
C ALA A 159 -3.62 14.86 -18.49
N ASN A 160 -2.99 15.55 -19.43
CA ASN A 160 -3.09 15.23 -20.85
C ASN A 160 -2.10 14.10 -21.23
N ILE A 161 -2.26 13.55 -22.45
CA ILE A 161 -1.41 12.45 -22.94
C ILE A 161 0.09 12.79 -22.92
N PRO A 162 0.54 13.97 -23.42
CA PRO A 162 1.94 14.37 -23.32
C PRO A 162 2.49 14.40 -21.91
N GLU A 163 1.73 14.90 -20.94
CA GLU A 163 2.14 14.93 -19.52
C GLU A 163 2.27 13.52 -18.93
N LEU A 164 1.32 12.62 -19.25
CA LEU A 164 1.38 11.23 -18.81
C LEU A 164 2.58 10.50 -19.39
N ARG A 165 2.89 10.70 -20.68
CA ARG A 165 4.07 10.14 -21.33
C ARG A 165 5.35 10.66 -20.70
N LYS A 166 5.43 11.96 -20.45
CA LYS A 166 6.57 12.56 -19.76
C LYS A 166 6.74 11.98 -18.36
N ALA A 167 5.66 11.86 -17.58
CA ALA A 167 5.72 11.29 -16.23
C ALA A 167 6.23 9.84 -16.23
N ARG A 168 5.88 9.06 -17.27
CA ARG A 168 6.37 7.71 -17.48
C ARG A 168 7.88 7.70 -17.76
N LEU A 169 8.33 8.48 -18.73
CA LEU A 169 9.75 8.58 -19.09
C LEU A 169 10.60 9.01 -17.90
N ASP A 170 10.18 10.06 -17.20
CA ASP A 170 10.86 10.56 -16.00
C ASP A 170 10.94 9.51 -14.87
N ALA A 171 9.96 8.62 -14.75
CA ALA A 171 9.96 7.57 -13.74
C ALA A 171 10.85 6.39 -14.12
N ASP A 172 10.79 5.95 -15.36
CA ASP A 172 11.58 4.81 -15.86
C ASP A 172 13.07 5.14 -15.91
N GLU A 173 13.43 6.36 -16.33
CA GLU A 173 14.81 6.84 -16.32
C GLU A 173 15.42 6.83 -14.92
N ARG A 174 14.64 7.27 -13.91
CA ARG A 174 15.06 7.22 -12.50
C ARG A 174 15.12 5.80 -11.94
N ALA A 175 14.14 4.97 -12.28
CA ALA A 175 14.03 3.61 -11.77
C ALA A 175 14.98 2.63 -12.48
N ARG A 176 15.49 3.00 -13.67
CA ARG A 176 16.31 2.14 -14.52
C ARG A 176 15.64 0.80 -14.84
N VAL A 177 14.31 0.84 -15.08
CA VAL A 177 13.57 -0.37 -15.47
C VAL A 177 14.12 -0.88 -16.80
N PRO A 178 14.58 -2.15 -16.87
CA PRO A 178 15.07 -2.73 -18.13
C PRO A 178 13.97 -2.74 -19.20
N GLU A 179 14.34 -2.55 -20.48
CA GLU A 179 13.40 -2.54 -21.61
C GLU A 179 12.47 -3.77 -21.62
N ARG A 180 13.02 -4.95 -21.36
CA ARG A 180 12.25 -6.20 -21.25
C ARG A 180 11.13 -6.20 -20.19
N LEU A 181 11.19 -5.27 -19.23
CA LEU A 181 10.24 -5.12 -18.12
C LEU A 181 9.39 -3.86 -18.21
N GLU A 182 9.48 -3.11 -19.30
CA GLU A 182 8.75 -1.85 -19.52
C GLU A 182 7.25 -2.00 -19.31
N ARG A 183 6.68 -3.15 -19.69
CA ARG A 183 5.28 -3.45 -19.42
C ARG A 183 4.90 -3.26 -17.95
N TYR A 184 5.80 -3.62 -17.04
CA TYR A 184 5.59 -3.54 -15.59
C TYR A 184 6.15 -2.25 -14.97
N GLY A 185 6.71 -1.37 -15.78
CA GLY A 185 7.19 -0.09 -15.33
C GLY A 185 6.09 0.85 -14.86
N PHE A 186 6.45 2.07 -14.50
CA PHE A 186 5.54 3.03 -13.88
C PHE A 186 4.25 3.24 -14.69
N ASN A 187 3.10 3.12 -14.01
CA ASN A 187 1.80 3.44 -14.57
C ASN A 187 1.37 4.86 -14.12
N PRO A 188 1.45 5.89 -14.98
CA PRO A 188 1.12 7.26 -14.61
C PRO A 188 -0.35 7.45 -14.22
N LEU A 189 -1.25 6.58 -14.70
CA LEU A 189 -2.67 6.62 -14.34
C LEU A 189 -2.93 6.31 -12.85
N LYS A 190 -1.97 5.69 -12.15
CA LYS A 190 -2.07 5.51 -10.69
C LYS A 190 -1.97 6.83 -9.92
N SER A 191 -1.29 7.82 -10.48
CA SER A 191 -1.08 9.13 -9.84
C SER A 191 -1.98 10.21 -10.40
N THR A 192 -2.24 10.17 -11.71
CA THR A 192 -3.09 11.11 -12.45
C THR A 192 -4.09 10.33 -13.31
N PRO A 193 -5.17 9.81 -12.67
CA PRO A 193 -6.12 8.88 -13.28
C PRO A 193 -7.07 9.48 -14.30
N PHE A 194 -7.22 10.81 -14.32
CA PHE A 194 -8.05 11.51 -15.30
C PHE A 194 -7.23 11.90 -16.52
N VAL A 195 -7.53 11.27 -17.65
CA VAL A 195 -6.91 11.59 -18.95
C VAL A 195 -7.72 12.65 -19.65
N ASP A 196 -7.13 13.82 -19.84
CA ASP A 196 -7.73 14.87 -20.66
C ASP A 196 -7.47 14.59 -22.16
N LEU A 197 -8.54 14.26 -22.87
CA LEU A 197 -8.54 14.00 -24.30
C LEU A 197 -9.02 15.20 -25.13
N GLY A 198 -8.95 16.41 -24.57
CA GLY A 198 -9.37 17.64 -25.22
C GLY A 198 -10.86 17.63 -25.56
N THR A 199 -11.22 17.77 -26.84
CA THR A 199 -12.62 17.79 -27.29
C THR A 199 -13.39 16.50 -27.03
N LYS A 200 -12.70 15.38 -26.75
CA LYS A 200 -13.31 14.10 -26.38
C LYS A 200 -13.63 13.99 -24.89
N GLY A 201 -13.28 15.02 -24.11
CA GLY A 201 -13.56 15.11 -22.66
C GLY A 201 -12.49 14.45 -21.79
N ILE A 202 -12.78 14.41 -20.49
CA ILE A 202 -11.88 13.87 -19.46
C ILE A 202 -12.43 12.52 -19.00
N TRP A 203 -11.54 11.52 -18.91
CA TRP A 203 -11.92 10.14 -18.61
C TRP A 203 -10.98 9.51 -17.58
N ALA A 204 -11.55 8.75 -16.65
CA ALA A 204 -10.83 7.84 -15.77
C ALA A 204 -10.97 6.41 -16.29
N PRO A 205 -10.00 5.89 -17.07
CA PRO A 205 -10.08 4.52 -17.62
C PRO A 205 -10.17 3.45 -16.54
N GLN A 206 -9.64 3.74 -15.36
CA GLN A 206 -9.74 2.91 -14.16
C GLN A 206 -10.17 3.78 -12.96
N SER A 207 -11.45 3.70 -12.62
CA SER A 207 -12.07 4.55 -11.58
C SER A 207 -11.42 4.36 -10.19
N MET A 208 -10.97 3.15 -9.85
CA MET A 208 -10.28 2.90 -8.57
C MET A 208 -9.05 3.78 -8.36
N PHE A 209 -8.36 4.17 -9.42
CA PHE A 209 -7.17 5.01 -9.30
C PHE A 209 -7.49 6.41 -8.80
N VAL A 210 -8.72 6.89 -8.97
CA VAL A 210 -9.13 8.22 -8.48
C VAL A 210 -8.94 8.34 -6.96
N SER A 211 -9.42 7.37 -6.20
CA SER A 211 -9.20 7.35 -4.74
C SER A 211 -7.79 6.90 -4.38
N ARG A 212 -7.21 5.94 -5.10
CA ARG A 212 -5.88 5.41 -4.81
C ARG A 212 -4.75 6.41 -5.04
N ALA A 213 -4.96 7.46 -5.82
CA ALA A 213 -3.97 8.50 -6.03
C ALA A 213 -3.47 9.15 -4.72
N PHE A 214 -4.30 9.12 -3.67
CA PHE A 214 -4.00 9.68 -2.35
C PHE A 214 -3.80 8.60 -1.26
N THR A 215 -3.44 7.38 -1.64
CA THR A 215 -3.05 6.35 -0.68
C THR A 215 -1.55 6.35 -0.42
N GLY A 216 -1.16 5.77 0.72
CA GLY A 216 0.24 5.67 1.13
C GLY A 216 1.19 5.22 0.01
N PRO A 217 0.87 4.15 -0.77
CA PRO A 217 1.66 3.72 -1.92
C PRO A 217 1.99 4.82 -2.93
N ASN A 218 1.02 5.59 -3.35
CA ASN A 218 1.22 6.64 -4.35
C ASN A 218 1.83 7.91 -3.75
N LEU A 219 1.57 8.21 -2.48
CA LEU A 219 2.13 9.37 -1.77
C LEU A 219 3.61 9.19 -1.41
N TYR A 220 4.08 7.95 -1.22
CA TYR A 220 5.46 7.67 -0.85
C TYR A 220 6.47 8.32 -1.80
N TYR A 221 6.36 8.04 -3.08
CA TYR A 221 7.30 8.59 -4.07
C TYR A 221 7.17 10.11 -4.24
N ARG A 222 5.97 10.66 -4.04
CA ARG A 222 5.73 12.10 -4.06
C ARG A 222 6.38 12.77 -2.85
N GLY A 223 6.24 12.17 -1.66
CA GLY A 223 6.85 12.64 -0.41
C GLY A 223 8.39 12.58 -0.45
N ILE A 224 8.95 11.45 -0.88
CA ILE A 224 10.41 11.30 -1.06
C ILE A 224 10.96 12.36 -2.01
N ARG A 225 10.26 12.63 -3.11
CA ARG A 225 10.70 13.65 -4.09
C ARG A 225 10.68 15.06 -3.49
N LYS A 226 9.69 15.36 -2.66
CA LYS A 226 9.50 16.69 -2.08
C LYS A 226 10.43 16.94 -0.90
N TRP A 227 10.54 15.97 0.02
CA TRP A 227 11.17 16.16 1.33
C TRP A 227 12.39 15.24 1.59
N GLY A 228 12.72 14.34 0.65
CA GLY A 228 13.91 13.50 0.73
C GLY A 228 13.91 12.53 1.91
N THR A 229 15.10 12.39 2.55
CA THR A 229 15.32 11.47 3.66
C THR A 229 14.51 11.83 4.91
N ALA A 230 14.26 13.12 5.17
CA ALA A 230 13.44 13.54 6.30
C ALA A 230 12.03 12.94 6.26
N TYR A 231 11.46 12.79 5.05
CA TYR A 231 10.17 12.11 4.89
C TYR A 231 10.29 10.61 5.15
N ALA A 232 11.35 9.97 4.67
CA ALA A 232 11.59 8.54 4.89
C ALA A 232 11.74 8.22 6.38
N ASP A 233 12.53 9.03 7.10
CA ASP A 233 12.77 8.88 8.53
C ASP A 233 11.47 9.11 9.33
N GLY A 234 10.74 10.17 9.01
CA GLY A 234 9.44 10.46 9.61
C GLY A 234 8.39 9.36 9.34
N LEU A 235 8.41 8.74 8.16
CA LEU A 235 7.54 7.62 7.84
C LEU A 235 7.93 6.36 8.64
N GLY A 236 9.22 6.17 8.92
CA GLY A 236 9.73 5.11 9.79
C GLY A 236 9.14 5.22 11.20
N ASP A 237 9.29 6.40 11.84
CA ASP A 237 8.71 6.66 13.16
C ASP A 237 7.19 6.47 13.19
N ARG A 238 6.48 6.97 12.18
CA ARG A 238 5.03 6.80 12.06
C ARG A 238 4.61 5.35 11.93
N THR A 239 5.35 4.57 11.16
CA THR A 239 5.08 3.13 10.97
C THR A 239 5.32 2.37 12.28
N GLN A 240 6.43 2.62 12.97
CA GLN A 240 6.74 2.01 14.26
C GLN A 240 5.65 2.28 15.30
N ARG A 241 5.23 3.54 15.46
CA ARG A 241 4.16 3.92 16.39
C ARG A 241 2.82 3.31 15.99
N TYR A 242 2.49 3.32 14.70
CA TYR A 242 1.26 2.69 14.21
C TYR A 242 1.21 1.19 14.54
N VAL A 243 2.31 0.48 14.35
CA VAL A 243 2.43 -0.95 14.74
C VAL A 243 2.20 -1.12 16.24
N GLY A 244 2.82 -0.27 17.07
CA GLY A 244 2.60 -0.30 18.51
C GLY A 244 1.15 -0.07 18.92
N ARG A 245 0.47 0.90 18.29
CA ARG A 245 -0.97 1.14 18.50
C ARG A 245 -1.83 -0.08 18.10
N GLN A 246 -1.50 -0.73 16.98
CA GLN A 246 -2.21 -1.92 16.54
C GLN A 246 -2.00 -3.06 17.54
N LEU A 247 -0.77 -3.35 17.94
CA LEU A 247 -0.47 -4.40 18.91
C LEU A 247 -1.15 -4.15 20.26
N ALA A 248 -1.24 -2.88 20.69
CA ALA A 248 -1.90 -2.50 21.95
C ALA A 248 -3.44 -2.75 21.94
N LEU A 249 -4.04 -3.08 20.78
CA LEU A 249 -5.44 -3.51 20.71
C LEU A 249 -5.66 -4.94 21.22
N MET A 250 -4.62 -5.75 21.28
CA MET A 250 -4.73 -7.14 21.75
C MET A 250 -4.76 -7.18 23.27
N GLU A 251 -5.80 -7.80 23.81
CA GLU A 251 -5.89 -8.05 25.24
C GLU A 251 -5.02 -9.23 25.66
N GLY A 252 -4.44 -9.18 26.87
CA GLY A 252 -3.66 -10.28 27.45
C GLY A 252 -2.18 -10.31 27.08
N ILE A 253 -1.69 -9.39 26.23
CA ILE A 253 -0.26 -9.31 25.92
C ILE A 253 0.49 -8.35 26.85
N LYS A 254 1.79 -8.61 27.03
CA LYS A 254 2.74 -7.60 27.53
C LYS A 254 3.52 -7.07 26.35
N LEU A 255 3.39 -5.77 26.09
CA LEU A 255 4.03 -5.09 24.98
C LEU A 255 5.15 -4.18 25.50
N TYR A 256 6.36 -4.40 25.03
CA TYR A 256 7.51 -3.57 25.35
C TYR A 256 7.98 -2.83 24.08
N PRO A 257 8.23 -1.52 24.17
CA PRO A 257 8.86 -0.78 23.09
C PRO A 257 10.33 -1.16 22.94
N GLU A 258 10.97 -0.61 21.92
CA GLU A 258 12.41 -0.71 21.69
C GLU A 258 13.22 -0.50 22.96
N ILE A 259 14.17 -1.39 23.23
CA ILE A 259 15.03 -1.38 24.43
C ILE A 259 16.45 -1.00 24.02
N GLU A 260 16.99 0.08 24.62
CA GLU A 260 18.41 0.40 24.50
C GLU A 260 19.22 -0.52 25.42
N TYR A 261 19.95 -1.47 24.85
CA TYR A 261 20.77 -2.43 25.64
C TYR A 261 22.23 -2.03 25.76
N LYS A 262 22.68 -1.10 24.92
CA LYS A 262 24.00 -0.46 24.95
C LYS A 262 23.87 0.89 24.28
N LYS A 263 24.74 1.86 24.64
CA LYS A 263 24.70 3.21 24.04
C LYS A 263 24.57 3.16 22.52
N SER A 264 23.47 3.73 22.02
CA SER A 264 23.10 3.77 20.59
C SER A 264 22.90 2.38 19.92
N HIS A 265 22.63 1.34 20.72
CA HIS A 265 22.29 0.01 20.23
C HIS A 265 20.93 -0.38 20.80
N HIS A 266 20.03 -0.71 19.93
CA HIS A 266 18.63 -0.93 20.23
C HIS A 266 18.19 -2.33 19.84
N SER A 267 17.19 -2.86 20.55
CA SER A 267 16.47 -4.08 20.21
C SER A 267 15.64 -3.89 18.93
N VAL A 268 14.79 -4.86 18.62
CA VAL A 268 13.67 -4.67 17.67
C VAL A 268 12.70 -3.60 18.21
N ASP A 269 11.89 -3.06 17.32
CA ASP A 269 10.96 -1.95 17.61
C ASP A 269 9.93 -2.29 18.71
N TRP A 270 9.41 -3.53 18.69
CA TRP A 270 8.44 -4.01 19.68
C TRP A 270 8.72 -5.44 20.10
N LEU A 271 8.52 -5.73 21.39
CA LEU A 271 8.54 -7.09 21.93
C LEU A 271 7.11 -7.40 22.43
N TRP A 272 6.45 -8.33 21.79
CA TRP A 272 5.16 -8.87 22.19
C TRP A 272 5.40 -10.17 22.97
N VAL A 273 5.12 -10.14 24.27
CA VAL A 273 5.29 -11.29 25.16
C VAL A 273 3.90 -11.87 25.44
N SER A 274 3.67 -13.08 24.92
CA SER A 274 2.47 -13.87 25.16
C SER A 274 2.76 -15.02 26.14
N ASP A 275 1.72 -15.76 26.53
CA ASP A 275 1.91 -16.96 27.35
C ASP A 275 2.65 -18.07 26.60
N SER A 276 2.53 -18.14 25.29
CA SER A 276 3.10 -19.19 24.43
C SER A 276 4.46 -18.85 23.83
N ALA A 277 4.78 -17.56 23.60
CA ALA A 277 5.98 -17.14 22.90
C ALA A 277 6.42 -15.70 23.23
N VAL A 278 7.64 -15.37 22.84
CA VAL A 278 8.15 -14.00 22.70
C VAL A 278 8.22 -13.68 21.20
N ILE A 279 7.43 -12.73 20.75
CA ILE A 279 7.36 -12.32 19.36
C ILE A 279 8.11 -11.00 19.20
N LEU A 280 9.18 -11.03 18.41
CA LEU A 280 10.05 -9.89 18.13
C LEU A 280 9.58 -9.20 16.85
N VAL A 281 9.09 -7.98 16.97
CA VAL A 281 8.48 -7.23 15.85
C VAL A 281 9.40 -6.11 15.39
N GLU A 282 9.85 -6.20 14.15
CA GLU A 282 10.68 -5.19 13.50
C GLU A 282 9.88 -4.50 12.39
N CYS A 283 9.85 -3.18 12.40
CA CYS A 283 9.05 -2.37 11.47
C CYS A 283 9.89 -1.83 10.31
N LYS A 284 9.39 -1.92 9.10
CA LYS A 284 10.05 -1.36 7.91
C LYS A 284 9.05 -0.54 7.11
N ALA A 285 9.21 0.79 7.13
CA ALA A 285 8.43 1.70 6.27
C ALA A 285 8.85 1.65 4.80
N ALA A 286 9.84 0.83 4.48
CA ALA A 286 10.43 0.71 3.17
C ALA A 286 9.46 0.08 2.15
N ARG A 287 9.70 0.41 0.87
CA ARG A 287 9.00 -0.11 -0.30
C ARG A 287 9.98 -0.66 -1.30
N LEU A 288 9.56 -1.65 -2.07
CA LEU A 288 10.34 -2.07 -3.23
C LEU A 288 10.41 -0.93 -4.24
N THR A 289 11.60 -0.73 -4.82
CA THR A 289 11.78 0.19 -5.95
C THR A 289 10.94 -0.25 -7.16
N LEU A 290 10.66 0.65 -8.09
CA LEU A 290 9.90 0.31 -9.30
C LEU A 290 10.59 -0.81 -10.11
N ASP A 291 11.93 -0.80 -10.21
CA ASP A 291 12.69 -1.88 -10.84
C ASP A 291 12.46 -3.22 -10.11
N ALA A 292 12.57 -3.24 -8.78
CA ALA A 292 12.34 -4.45 -8.00
C ALA A 292 10.87 -4.95 -8.11
N GLN A 293 9.87 -4.04 -8.11
CA GLN A 293 8.47 -4.41 -8.35
C GLN A 293 8.24 -4.99 -9.73
N ALA A 294 8.97 -4.51 -10.73
CA ALA A 294 8.96 -5.05 -12.09
C ALA A 294 9.71 -6.39 -12.23
N GLY A 295 10.31 -6.91 -11.16
CA GLY A 295 11.11 -8.15 -11.21
C GLY A 295 12.52 -7.96 -11.73
N GLY A 296 13.05 -6.74 -11.68
CA GLY A 296 14.40 -6.38 -12.13
C GLY A 296 15.50 -6.94 -11.24
N ASP A 297 16.73 -6.69 -11.68
CA ASP A 297 17.94 -7.26 -11.05
C ASP A 297 18.17 -6.75 -9.61
N SER A 298 17.55 -5.62 -9.23
CA SER A 298 17.63 -5.07 -7.88
C SER A 298 16.75 -5.79 -6.86
N LEU A 299 15.83 -6.67 -7.27
CA LEU A 299 14.83 -7.29 -6.38
C LEU A 299 15.47 -7.95 -5.15
N VAL A 300 16.41 -8.88 -5.37
CA VAL A 300 17.07 -9.60 -4.26
C VAL A 300 17.86 -8.65 -3.38
N THR A 301 18.60 -7.71 -3.99
CA THR A 301 19.40 -6.72 -3.24
C THR A 301 18.53 -5.82 -2.36
N VAL A 302 17.36 -5.40 -2.87
CA VAL A 302 16.43 -4.55 -2.10
C VAL A 302 15.77 -5.34 -0.98
N MET A 303 15.41 -6.60 -1.23
CA MET A 303 14.88 -7.48 -0.19
C MET A 303 15.92 -7.74 0.91
N GLU A 304 17.17 -8.06 0.55
CA GLU A 304 18.27 -8.23 1.52
C GLU A 304 18.51 -6.95 2.33
N ARG A 305 18.47 -5.80 1.68
CA ARG A 305 18.68 -4.53 2.38
C ARG A 305 17.64 -4.30 3.47
N TYR A 306 16.37 -4.62 3.25
CA TYR A 306 15.29 -4.31 4.20
C TYR A 306 14.95 -5.48 5.09
N LEU A 307 14.67 -6.64 4.52
CA LEU A 307 14.28 -7.83 5.29
C LEU A 307 15.49 -8.49 5.95
N GLY A 308 16.62 -8.55 5.27
CA GLY A 308 17.87 -9.06 5.84
C GLY A 308 18.36 -8.20 7.00
N ALA A 309 18.28 -6.87 6.90
CA ALA A 309 18.61 -5.99 8.01
C ALA A 309 17.66 -6.19 9.21
N ALA A 310 16.35 -6.30 8.97
CA ALA A 310 15.36 -6.57 10.00
C ALA A 310 15.64 -7.91 10.70
N ARG A 311 15.94 -8.94 9.92
CA ARG A 311 16.29 -10.25 10.46
C ARG A 311 17.51 -10.25 11.35
N ARG A 312 18.59 -9.58 10.95
CA ARG A 312 19.79 -9.44 11.80
C ARG A 312 19.50 -8.75 13.12
N GLN A 313 18.57 -7.79 13.15
CA GLN A 313 18.15 -7.12 14.37
C GLN A 313 17.32 -8.05 15.27
N ILE A 314 16.42 -8.84 14.68
CA ILE A 314 15.66 -9.89 15.37
C ILE A 314 16.62 -10.94 15.98
N ASP A 315 17.57 -11.49 15.22
CA ASP A 315 18.54 -12.49 15.69
C ASP A 315 19.41 -11.93 16.81
N THR A 316 19.80 -10.66 16.73
CA THR A 316 20.59 -10.00 17.77
C THR A 316 19.80 -9.86 19.06
N THR A 317 18.54 -9.42 18.98
CA THR A 317 17.66 -9.29 20.15
C THR A 317 17.37 -10.66 20.77
N ALA A 318 17.07 -11.68 19.96
CA ALA A 318 16.84 -13.05 20.43
C ALA A 318 18.04 -13.63 21.18
N ARG A 319 19.25 -13.38 20.67
CA ARG A 319 20.49 -13.80 21.34
C ARG A 319 20.65 -13.14 22.71
N LEU A 320 20.45 -11.81 22.78
CA LEU A 320 20.57 -11.07 24.03
C LEU A 320 19.59 -11.57 25.10
N ILE A 321 18.35 -11.90 24.70
CA ILE A 321 17.34 -12.48 25.59
C ILE A 321 17.82 -13.86 26.10
N ARG A 322 18.24 -14.75 25.19
CA ARG A 322 18.70 -16.10 25.53
C ARG A 322 19.95 -16.09 26.45
N ASP A 323 20.89 -15.18 26.18
CA ASP A 323 22.10 -15.01 26.94
C ASP A 323 21.86 -14.34 28.32
N GLY A 324 20.63 -13.87 28.56
CA GLY A 324 20.26 -13.23 29.83
C GLY A 324 20.87 -11.86 30.03
N HIS A 325 20.94 -11.06 28.95
CA HIS A 325 21.41 -9.69 29.06
C HIS A 325 20.46 -8.87 29.94
N ARG A 326 21.01 -8.16 30.94
CA ARG A 326 20.27 -7.43 31.99
C ARG A 326 19.16 -6.49 31.49
N ALA A 327 19.29 -5.94 30.27
CA ALA A 327 18.28 -5.07 29.71
C ALA A 327 16.97 -5.80 29.36
N PHE A 328 16.98 -7.14 29.35
CA PHE A 328 15.85 -8.02 29.00
C PHE A 328 15.42 -8.91 30.17
N ASP A 329 15.74 -8.54 31.43
CA ASP A 329 15.43 -9.35 32.61
C ASP A 329 13.91 -9.58 32.79
N ASP A 330 13.08 -8.67 32.31
CA ASP A 330 11.62 -8.79 32.32
C ASP A 330 11.05 -9.67 31.20
N ILE A 331 11.88 -10.13 30.24
CA ILE A 331 11.48 -10.94 29.10
C ILE A 331 11.73 -12.42 29.37
N PRO A 332 10.74 -13.32 29.26
CA PRO A 332 10.90 -14.75 29.50
C PRO A 332 11.93 -15.37 28.55
N LYS A 333 12.90 -16.09 29.11
CA LYS A 333 14.00 -16.76 28.37
C LYS A 333 13.63 -18.17 27.93
N ASP A 334 12.68 -18.79 28.61
CA ASP A 334 12.24 -20.18 28.47
C ASP A 334 11.15 -20.36 27.40
N ARG A 335 10.58 -19.26 26.91
CA ARG A 335 9.57 -19.30 25.84
C ARG A 335 10.20 -19.37 24.44
N PRO A 336 9.53 -20.01 23.47
CA PRO A 336 9.91 -19.90 22.06
C PRO A 336 10.02 -18.44 21.62
N ILE A 337 11.05 -18.12 20.85
CA ILE A 337 11.21 -16.78 20.26
C ILE A 337 11.02 -16.89 18.77
N VAL A 338 10.12 -16.07 18.23
CA VAL A 338 9.87 -15.93 16.79
C VAL A 338 9.94 -14.46 16.38
N GLY A 339 10.27 -14.20 15.12
CA GLY A 339 10.35 -12.85 14.58
C GLY A 339 9.20 -12.53 13.63
N VAL A 340 8.81 -11.26 13.62
CA VAL A 340 7.89 -10.69 12.64
C VAL A 340 8.53 -9.44 12.04
N VAL A 341 8.66 -9.41 10.72
CA VAL A 341 9.00 -8.18 10.01
C VAL A 341 7.72 -7.58 9.46
N THR A 342 7.31 -6.43 10.02
CA THR A 342 6.12 -5.71 9.58
C THR A 342 6.51 -4.62 8.58
N THR A 343 5.96 -4.69 7.36
CA THR A 343 6.25 -3.73 6.29
C THR A 343 5.05 -2.82 6.01
N ALA A 344 5.32 -1.54 5.70
CA ALA A 344 4.26 -0.58 5.36
C ALA A 344 3.44 -1.01 4.13
N GLU A 345 4.08 -1.69 3.19
CA GLU A 345 3.45 -2.37 2.05
C GLU A 345 3.78 -3.85 2.05
N GLN A 346 2.93 -4.63 1.39
CA GLN A 346 3.19 -6.05 1.20
C GLN A 346 4.43 -6.27 0.31
N PHE A 347 5.41 -6.96 0.83
CA PHE A 347 6.51 -7.52 0.05
C PHE A 347 6.08 -8.89 -0.49
N TYR A 348 5.24 -8.87 -1.54
CA TYR A 348 4.61 -10.09 -2.08
C TYR A 348 5.55 -11.27 -2.31
N PRO A 349 6.81 -11.09 -2.80
CA PRO A 349 7.73 -12.20 -2.99
C PRO A 349 8.27 -12.78 -1.69
N ALA A 350 8.32 -12.01 -0.59
CA ALA A 350 9.05 -12.37 0.62
C ALA A 350 8.53 -13.65 1.31
N GLY A 351 7.24 -13.95 1.16
CA GLY A 351 6.62 -15.17 1.70
C GLY A 351 6.53 -16.31 0.70
N THR A 352 7.31 -16.30 -0.39
CA THR A 352 7.27 -17.35 -1.40
C THR A 352 8.57 -18.16 -1.41
N PRO A 353 8.50 -19.47 -1.71
CA PRO A 353 9.69 -20.31 -1.88
C PRO A 353 10.64 -19.82 -2.97
N PHE A 354 10.15 -18.94 -3.84
CA PHE A 354 10.87 -18.46 -5.02
C PHE A 354 11.52 -17.09 -4.82
N SER A 355 11.50 -16.55 -3.59
CA SER A 355 11.95 -15.18 -3.33
C SER A 355 13.41 -14.93 -3.73
N GLY A 356 14.25 -15.96 -3.75
CA GLY A 356 15.70 -15.84 -3.91
C GLY A 356 16.38 -15.12 -2.72
N PHE A 357 15.60 -14.76 -1.70
CA PHE A 357 16.07 -14.13 -0.49
C PHE A 357 16.38 -15.20 0.56
N ASP A 358 17.60 -15.17 1.11
CA ASP A 358 17.98 -16.07 2.20
C ASP A 358 17.27 -15.66 3.49
N SER A 359 16.31 -16.50 3.89
CA SER A 359 15.55 -16.32 5.13
C SER A 359 16.14 -17.10 6.31
N SER A 360 17.32 -17.73 6.18
CA SER A 360 17.98 -18.44 7.27
C SER A 360 18.37 -17.49 8.42
N GLY A 361 18.31 -17.95 9.65
CA GLY A 361 18.65 -17.15 10.82
C GLY A 361 18.54 -17.96 12.13
N MET A 362 18.80 -17.28 13.26
CA MET A 362 18.80 -17.90 14.59
C MET A 362 17.39 -18.29 15.06
N VAL A 363 16.39 -17.51 14.70
CA VAL A 363 14.99 -17.76 15.03
C VAL A 363 14.11 -17.75 13.79
N PRO A 364 12.98 -18.47 13.80
CA PRO A 364 12.01 -18.41 12.72
C PRO A 364 11.46 -16.98 12.56
N VAL A 365 11.25 -16.53 11.31
CA VAL A 365 10.75 -15.18 11.03
C VAL A 365 9.71 -15.22 9.93
N THR A 366 8.59 -14.53 10.12
CA THR A 366 7.60 -14.28 9.09
C THR A 366 7.56 -12.80 8.68
N ASN A 367 7.07 -12.53 7.46
CA ASN A 367 6.90 -11.17 6.94
C ASN A 367 5.41 -10.88 6.77
N ILE A 368 4.94 -9.79 7.36
CA ILE A 368 3.55 -9.34 7.28
C ILE A 368 3.48 -7.89 6.82
N SER A 369 2.38 -7.50 6.22
CA SER A 369 2.08 -6.08 5.96
C SER A 369 1.33 -5.45 7.13
N LEU A 370 1.23 -4.12 7.15
CA LEU A 370 0.34 -3.41 8.09
C LEU A 370 -1.10 -3.92 7.99
N ARG A 371 -1.57 -4.24 6.79
CA ARG A 371 -2.90 -4.81 6.58
C ARG A 371 -3.05 -6.18 7.27
N ASP A 372 -2.03 -7.04 7.16
CA ASP A 372 -2.06 -8.35 7.81
C ASP A 372 -2.05 -8.18 9.34
N LEU A 373 -1.27 -7.23 9.86
CA LEU A 373 -1.27 -6.88 11.27
C LEU A 373 -2.65 -6.38 11.76
N GLU A 374 -3.33 -5.55 10.95
CA GLU A 374 -4.67 -5.05 11.27
C GLU A 374 -5.72 -6.14 11.40
N TYR A 375 -5.59 -7.24 10.64
CA TYR A 375 -6.41 -8.42 10.80
C TYR A 375 -5.96 -9.27 12.00
N LEU A 376 -4.66 -9.45 12.17
CA LEU A 376 -4.07 -10.24 13.26
C LEU A 376 -4.53 -9.73 14.63
N VAL A 377 -4.49 -8.43 14.87
CA VAL A 377 -4.91 -7.84 16.15
C VAL A 377 -6.42 -7.90 16.40
N GLY A 378 -7.21 -8.32 15.42
CA GLY A 378 -8.63 -8.63 15.56
C GLY A 378 -8.90 -10.04 16.07
N MET A 379 -7.87 -10.89 16.23
CA MET A 379 -7.97 -12.25 16.75
C MET A 379 -7.77 -12.25 18.27
N SER A 380 -8.02 -13.39 18.92
CA SER A 380 -7.55 -13.59 20.29
C SER A 380 -6.03 -13.67 20.31
N GLU A 381 -5.42 -13.35 21.46
CA GLU A 381 -3.98 -13.36 21.63
C GLU A 381 -3.37 -14.72 21.27
N SER A 382 -3.95 -15.82 21.77
CA SER A 382 -3.46 -17.17 21.50
C SER A 382 -3.54 -17.57 20.04
N GLU A 383 -4.68 -17.27 19.36
CA GLU A 383 -4.83 -17.54 17.93
C GLU A 383 -3.84 -16.72 17.10
N ALA A 384 -3.61 -15.45 17.46
CA ALA A 384 -2.67 -14.58 16.77
C ALA A 384 -1.23 -15.05 16.94
N ALA A 385 -0.84 -15.43 18.16
CA ALA A 385 0.49 -15.96 18.45
C ALA A 385 0.75 -17.29 17.73
N GLU A 386 -0.21 -18.23 17.77
CA GLU A 386 -0.15 -19.51 17.07
C GLU A 386 0.01 -19.29 15.55
N MET A 387 -0.79 -18.43 14.96
CA MET A 387 -0.69 -18.09 13.53
C MET A 387 0.70 -17.53 13.16
N VAL A 388 1.28 -16.66 14.01
CA VAL A 388 2.63 -16.12 13.78
C VAL A 388 3.67 -17.23 13.87
N ILE A 389 3.58 -18.10 14.88
CA ILE A 389 4.50 -19.22 15.06
C ILE A 389 4.46 -20.15 13.84
N ASP A 390 3.28 -20.57 13.42
CA ASP A 390 3.08 -21.49 12.30
C ASP A 390 3.64 -20.94 10.98
N HIS A 391 3.41 -19.65 10.71
CA HIS A 391 3.91 -19.02 9.47
C HIS A 391 5.38 -18.63 9.52
N ALA A 392 5.98 -18.57 10.72
CA ALA A 392 7.41 -18.31 10.85
C ALA A 392 8.26 -19.58 10.61
N HIS A 393 7.70 -20.77 10.81
CA HIS A 393 8.42 -22.03 10.62
C HIS A 393 8.47 -22.43 9.12
N PRO A 394 9.64 -22.89 8.61
CA PRO A 394 9.81 -23.28 7.19
C PRO A 394 8.93 -24.45 6.75
N GLU A 395 8.53 -25.31 7.69
CA GLU A 395 7.68 -26.49 7.45
C GLU A 395 6.18 -26.17 7.56
N GLY A 396 5.84 -24.95 7.98
CA GLY A 396 4.46 -24.46 8.01
C GLY A 396 3.88 -24.41 6.59
N GLU A 397 2.56 -24.43 6.48
CA GLU A 397 1.88 -24.30 5.18
C GLU A 397 2.32 -22.98 4.53
N GLY A 398 3.40 -23.02 3.73
CA GLY A 398 4.14 -21.89 3.18
C GLY A 398 3.33 -21.02 2.20
N GLY A 399 2.18 -20.53 2.69
CA GLY A 399 1.33 -19.57 2.02
C GLY A 399 1.63 -18.14 2.47
N ARG A 400 1.18 -17.16 1.70
CA ARG A 400 1.15 -15.76 2.14
C ARG A 400 0.36 -15.65 3.45
N PHE A 401 0.92 -14.97 4.44
CA PHE A 401 0.27 -14.69 5.71
C PHE A 401 -1.14 -14.11 5.51
N GLY A 402 -1.30 -13.15 4.61
CA GLY A 402 -2.60 -12.57 4.27
C GLY A 402 -3.63 -13.54 3.68
N GLY A 403 -3.22 -14.74 3.21
CA GLY A 403 -4.13 -15.80 2.77
C GLY A 403 -4.72 -16.63 3.93
N ALA A 404 -4.10 -16.60 5.09
CA ALA A 404 -4.47 -17.41 6.25
C ALA A 404 -5.70 -16.90 7.01
N PHE A 405 -6.07 -15.62 6.86
CA PHE A 405 -7.22 -15.07 7.60
C PHE A 405 -8.55 -15.58 7.05
N SER A 406 -9.39 -16.07 7.96
CA SER A 406 -10.76 -16.45 7.65
C SER A 406 -11.63 -15.22 7.28
N ASP A 407 -12.72 -15.46 6.59
CA ASP A 407 -13.68 -14.39 6.25
C ASP A 407 -14.26 -13.69 7.49
N ASP A 408 -14.37 -14.40 8.61
CA ASP A 408 -14.89 -13.82 9.86
C ASP A 408 -13.87 -12.86 10.49
N VAL A 409 -12.58 -13.18 10.45
CA VAL A 409 -11.51 -12.26 10.89
C VAL A 409 -11.48 -11.02 9.99
N ARG A 410 -11.56 -11.19 8.67
CA ARG A 410 -11.57 -10.09 7.71
C ARG A 410 -12.77 -9.15 7.84
N LYS A 411 -13.89 -9.63 8.38
CA LYS A 411 -15.09 -8.81 8.64
C LYS A 411 -15.02 -8.04 9.95
N ARG A 412 -14.08 -8.36 10.84
CA ARG A 412 -13.90 -7.63 12.10
C ARG A 412 -13.36 -6.23 11.82
N ARG A 413 -14.01 -5.23 12.36
CA ARG A 413 -13.61 -3.83 12.16
C ARG A 413 -12.43 -3.51 13.08
N ASN A 414 -11.30 -3.17 12.49
CA ASN A 414 -10.16 -2.64 13.23
C ASN A 414 -10.52 -1.28 13.84
N PRO A 415 -10.38 -1.09 15.17
CA PRO A 415 -10.78 0.16 15.85
C PRO A 415 -10.06 1.40 15.33
N ILE A 416 -8.76 1.30 15.00
CA ILE A 416 -7.96 2.43 14.51
C ILE A 416 -8.42 2.83 13.11
N LEU A 417 -8.72 1.87 12.23
CA LEU A 417 -9.27 2.17 10.91
C LEU A 417 -10.68 2.76 11.02
N LYS A 418 -11.47 2.28 11.98
CA LYS A 418 -12.80 2.85 12.25
C LYS A 418 -12.71 4.30 12.74
N GLU A 419 -11.79 4.60 13.65
CA GLU A 419 -11.54 5.97 14.11
C GLU A 419 -11.19 6.90 12.95
N ALA A 420 -10.31 6.45 12.02
CA ALA A 420 -9.98 7.20 10.83
C ALA A 420 -11.23 7.52 9.98
N TRP A 421 -12.14 6.54 9.80
CA TRP A 421 -13.41 6.75 9.12
C TRP A 421 -14.32 7.73 9.86
N ASP A 422 -14.45 7.58 11.18
CA ASP A 422 -15.28 8.48 12.00
C ASP A 422 -14.77 9.92 11.90
N ASN A 423 -13.47 10.13 11.72
CA ASN A 423 -12.89 11.45 11.48
C ASN A 423 -13.29 12.02 10.10
N PHE A 424 -13.32 11.23 9.04
CA PHE A 424 -13.89 11.66 7.76
C PHE A 424 -15.36 12.04 7.89
N GLU A 425 -16.18 11.24 8.57
CA GLU A 425 -17.59 11.54 8.82
C GLU A 425 -17.76 12.79 9.71
N SER A 426 -16.90 12.98 10.71
CA SER A 426 -16.98 14.16 11.60
C SER A 426 -16.67 15.45 10.85
N LEU A 427 -15.76 15.42 9.88
CA LEU A 427 -15.51 16.54 8.97
C LEU A 427 -16.74 16.87 8.13
N ALA A 428 -17.41 15.86 7.57
CA ALA A 428 -18.67 16.01 6.87
C ALA A 428 -19.77 16.60 7.80
N LYS A 429 -19.83 16.19 9.06
CA LYS A 429 -20.75 16.73 10.08
C LYS A 429 -20.43 18.20 10.45
N ARG A 430 -19.15 18.57 10.49
CA ARG A 430 -18.73 19.98 10.72
C ARG A 430 -19.18 20.88 9.57
N ILE A 431 -19.00 20.43 8.33
CA ILE A 431 -19.48 21.14 7.14
C ILE A 431 -21.00 21.33 7.18
N ARG A 432 -21.76 20.28 7.59
CA ARG A 432 -23.22 20.37 7.75
C ARG A 432 -23.67 21.38 8.81
N ARG A 433 -22.90 21.59 9.87
CA ARG A 433 -23.26 22.48 10.97
C ARG A 433 -22.89 23.95 10.74
N GLY A 434 -22.33 24.28 9.58
CA GLY A 434 -22.03 25.68 9.24
C GLY A 434 -21.08 26.32 10.23
N SER A 435 -20.02 25.63 10.66
CA SER A 435 -19.00 26.25 11.52
C SER A 435 -18.31 27.39 10.79
N PRO A 436 -18.13 28.54 11.44
CA PRO A 436 -17.59 29.75 10.85
C PRO A 436 -16.17 29.57 10.35
#